data_3b83adbbb29ddc547c23c05e09dd3d75
#
_entry.id   3b83adbbb29ddc547c23c05e09dd3d75
#
_cell.length_a   1.000
_cell.length_b   1.000
_cell.length_c   1.000
_cell.angle_alpha   90.00
_cell.angle_beta   90.00
_cell.angle_gamma   90.00
#
_symmetry.space_group_name_H-M   'P 1'
#
loop_
_entity.id
_entity.type
_entity.pdbx_description
1 polymer ?
#
loop_
_entity_poly.entity_id
_entity_poly.type
_entity_poly.pdbx_seq_one_letter_code
_entity_poly.pdbx_strand_id
1 'polypeptide(L)'
;MDSLLFTPVTLGPLTLRNRSIRSAAFESMCPGNVPSPQLLAYHRSVAAGGVGMTTVAYAAVTRSGLSFDRQLWMRPEIVPGLRELTDAVHAEGAAASIQLGHCGNMSHKSICGCLPVGASSGFNLYSPTFVRGLRADELPEMAKAYGRSVGLAREAGFDAVEIHAGHGYLISQFLSPSTNHRKDEFGGTLANRMRFMEMVMEEVMKAAGNDMAVLVKMNMRDGFRGGMGLDESLQVARKLQDLGAHALVLSGGFVSKAPMYVMRGEMPIRTMTHYMTCWWLKYGVRLVGKYMIPSVPFREAYFLEDALKFREALDIPLVYVGGLVSRQKIEEVLNHGFEAVQMGRALLNEPDFVNRMRREENARCNCRHSNYCIARMYTLDMACHQHLQEELPPCLKKEIERIESKG
;
A
#
# COMPACT_ATOMS: atom_id res chain seq x y z
N MET A 1 15.11 29.40 -3.11
CA MET A 1 14.49 28.67 -4.26
C MET A 1 13.08 28.29 -3.85
N ASP A 2 12.12 28.45 -4.74
CA ASP A 2 10.75 28.00 -4.44
C ASP A 2 10.74 26.48 -4.25
N SER A 3 10.03 26.01 -3.24
CA SER A 3 9.97 24.60 -2.87
C SER A 3 9.25 23.79 -3.96
N LEU A 4 9.92 22.78 -4.53
CA LEU A 4 9.31 21.87 -5.52
C LEU A 4 8.07 21.16 -4.96
N LEU A 5 8.05 20.83 -3.68
CA LEU A 5 6.95 20.15 -3.01
C LEU A 5 5.60 20.84 -3.28
N PHE A 6 5.58 22.18 -3.30
CA PHE A 6 4.35 22.97 -3.42
C PHE A 6 4.02 23.40 -4.84
N THR A 7 4.77 22.92 -5.84
CA THR A 7 4.43 23.15 -7.26
C THR A 7 3.45 22.08 -7.76
N PRO A 8 2.55 22.43 -8.70
CA PRO A 8 1.70 21.43 -9.35
C PRO A 8 2.51 20.34 -10.05
N VAL A 9 1.90 19.17 -10.20
CA VAL A 9 2.47 18.04 -10.96
C VAL A 9 1.37 17.28 -11.70
N THR A 10 1.67 16.87 -12.93
CA THR A 10 0.73 16.11 -13.76
C THR A 10 1.13 14.63 -13.82
N LEU A 11 0.20 13.73 -13.54
CA LEU A 11 0.32 12.28 -13.58
C LEU A 11 -0.74 11.73 -14.55
N GLY A 12 -0.39 11.48 -15.80
CA GLY A 12 -1.34 11.17 -16.85
C GLY A 12 -2.36 12.30 -17.05
N PRO A 13 -3.66 12.04 -16.98
CA PRO A 13 -4.69 13.09 -17.15
C PRO A 13 -4.91 13.97 -15.90
N LEU A 14 -4.31 13.63 -14.77
CA LEU A 14 -4.56 14.29 -13.47
C LEU A 14 -3.46 15.28 -13.12
N THR A 15 -3.82 16.54 -12.82
CA THR A 15 -2.92 17.54 -12.26
C THR A 15 -3.18 17.73 -10.77
N LEU A 16 -2.19 17.46 -9.94
CA LEU A 16 -2.23 17.66 -8.49
C LEU A 16 -1.80 19.09 -8.14
N ARG A 17 -2.42 19.69 -7.11
CA ARG A 17 -2.06 21.03 -6.61
C ARG A 17 -0.65 21.13 -6.01
N ASN A 18 -0.06 20.01 -5.62
CA ASN A 18 1.32 19.88 -5.12
C ASN A 18 1.78 18.41 -5.21
N ARG A 19 3.05 18.15 -4.93
CA ARG A 19 3.73 16.88 -5.15
C ARG A 19 3.61 15.89 -3.96
N SER A 20 2.68 16.12 -3.03
CA SER A 20 2.48 15.24 -1.86
C SER A 20 1.27 14.35 -2.01
N ILE A 21 1.42 13.07 -1.69
CA ILE A 21 0.37 12.06 -1.76
C ILE A 21 0.31 11.30 -0.43
N ARG A 22 -0.89 11.11 0.12
CA ARG A 22 -1.08 10.14 1.22
C ARG A 22 -0.97 8.73 0.65
N SER A 23 0.06 8.01 1.08
CA SER A 23 0.30 6.63 0.64
C SER A 23 -0.80 5.68 1.08
N ALA A 24 -1.22 4.82 0.19
CA ALA A 24 -2.08 3.70 0.53
C ALA A 24 -1.50 2.89 1.70
N ALA A 25 -2.25 2.80 2.79
CA ALA A 25 -1.97 1.94 3.93
C ALA A 25 -3.31 1.49 4.48
N PHE A 26 -3.46 0.21 4.76
CA PHE A 26 -4.71 -0.38 5.21
C PHE A 26 -5.24 0.34 6.47
N GLU A 27 -6.43 0.92 6.37
CA GLU A 27 -7.02 1.73 7.46
C GLU A 27 -7.78 0.90 8.49
N SER A 28 -8.31 -0.26 8.12
CA SER A 28 -9.22 -1.06 8.98
C SER A 28 -10.46 -0.30 9.46
N MET A 29 -10.95 0.64 8.64
CA MET A 29 -12.07 1.52 8.96
C MET A 29 -13.36 1.16 8.21
N CYS A 30 -13.48 -0.05 7.66
CA CYS A 30 -14.60 -0.46 6.82
C CYS A 30 -15.35 -1.67 7.38
N PRO A 31 -16.03 -1.53 8.55
CA PRO A 31 -16.82 -2.62 9.10
C PRO A 31 -17.90 -3.05 8.10
N GLY A 32 -18.08 -4.37 7.92
CA GLY A 32 -18.99 -4.92 6.92
C GLY A 32 -18.55 -4.71 5.47
N ASN A 33 -17.27 -4.37 5.25
CA ASN A 33 -16.66 -4.13 3.94
C ASN A 33 -17.30 -2.96 3.16
N VAL A 34 -17.80 -1.95 3.88
CA VAL A 34 -18.41 -0.72 3.33
C VAL A 34 -17.65 0.51 3.84
N PRO A 35 -17.68 1.65 3.11
CA PRO A 35 -17.15 2.90 3.62
C PRO A 35 -17.84 3.31 4.93
N SER A 36 -17.08 3.86 5.87
CA SER A 36 -17.59 4.34 7.13
C SER A 36 -17.43 5.85 7.27
N PRO A 37 -18.21 6.52 8.14
CA PRO A 37 -18.00 7.94 8.47
C PRO A 37 -16.58 8.21 8.99
N GLN A 38 -15.98 7.24 9.68
CA GLN A 38 -14.59 7.34 10.18
C GLN A 38 -13.57 7.36 9.04
N LEU A 39 -13.74 6.49 8.00
CA LEU A 39 -12.88 6.50 6.82
C LEU A 39 -12.97 7.85 6.09
N LEU A 40 -14.20 8.36 5.89
CA LEU A 40 -14.44 9.66 5.28
C LEU A 40 -13.76 10.78 6.07
N ALA A 41 -14.00 10.85 7.39
CA ALA A 41 -13.41 11.87 8.26
C ALA A 41 -11.88 11.84 8.22
N TYR A 42 -11.28 10.65 8.18
CA TYR A 42 -9.82 10.48 8.08
C TYR A 42 -9.28 11.05 6.76
N HIS A 43 -9.83 10.66 5.60
CA HIS A 43 -9.35 11.15 4.30
C HIS A 43 -9.61 12.64 4.10
N ARG A 44 -10.75 13.14 4.59
CA ARG A 44 -11.05 14.57 4.62
C ARG A 44 -10.03 15.34 5.44
N SER A 45 -9.65 14.85 6.63
CA SER A 45 -8.67 15.53 7.49
C SER A 45 -7.29 15.64 6.84
N VAL A 46 -6.86 14.60 6.13
CA VAL A 46 -5.59 14.60 5.38
C VAL A 46 -5.67 15.55 4.18
N ALA A 47 -6.80 15.62 3.49
CA ALA A 47 -7.03 16.55 2.38
C ALA A 47 -7.00 18.01 2.86
N ALA A 48 -7.70 18.33 3.96
CA ALA A 48 -7.67 19.64 4.63
C ALA A 48 -6.26 19.99 5.13
N GLY A 49 -5.46 18.97 5.50
CA GLY A 49 -4.04 19.09 5.87
C GLY A 49 -3.10 19.47 4.73
N GLY A 50 -3.63 19.70 3.52
CA GLY A 50 -2.91 20.29 2.40
C GLY A 50 -2.29 19.30 1.40
N VAL A 51 -2.50 18.00 1.56
CA VAL A 51 -1.98 16.98 0.61
C VAL A 51 -2.54 17.19 -0.80
N GLY A 52 -1.74 16.90 -1.84
CA GLY A 52 -2.19 16.97 -3.24
C GLY A 52 -3.19 15.89 -3.59
N MET A 53 -2.99 14.66 -3.07
CA MET A 53 -3.89 13.53 -3.29
C MET A 53 -3.90 12.61 -2.06
N THR A 54 -5.06 12.04 -1.72
CA THR A 54 -5.16 10.98 -0.69
C THR A 54 -5.61 9.67 -1.32
N THR A 55 -4.95 8.55 -0.94
CA THR A 55 -5.24 7.22 -1.50
C THR A 55 -5.90 6.33 -0.45
N VAL A 56 -7.15 5.98 -0.67
CA VAL A 56 -7.89 5.00 0.16
C VAL A 56 -7.28 3.61 -0.02
N ALA A 57 -7.08 2.82 1.04
CA ALA A 57 -6.36 1.56 0.93
C ALA A 57 -6.90 0.41 1.76
N TYR A 58 -6.70 -0.75 1.19
CA TYR A 58 -6.88 -1.05 -0.21
C TYR A 58 -8.24 -1.72 -0.38
N ALA A 59 -8.88 -1.50 -1.49
CA ALA A 59 -10.12 -2.17 -1.79
C ALA A 59 -9.84 -3.49 -2.52
N ALA A 60 -10.38 -4.59 -2.02
CA ALA A 60 -10.30 -5.88 -2.69
C ALA A 60 -11.16 -5.87 -3.96
N VAL A 61 -10.59 -6.29 -5.09
CA VAL A 61 -11.30 -6.33 -6.39
C VAL A 61 -12.34 -7.46 -6.47
N THR A 62 -12.20 -8.47 -5.59
CA THR A 62 -13.17 -9.56 -5.38
C THR A 62 -13.23 -9.88 -3.90
N ARG A 63 -14.29 -10.58 -3.46
CA ARG A 63 -14.39 -11.04 -2.07
C ARG A 63 -13.22 -11.97 -1.68
N SER A 64 -12.74 -12.81 -2.59
CA SER A 64 -11.57 -13.67 -2.36
C SER A 64 -10.28 -12.91 -2.12
N GLY A 65 -10.23 -11.64 -2.50
CA GLY A 65 -9.09 -10.74 -2.31
C GLY A 65 -9.04 -10.01 -0.96
N LEU A 66 -10.01 -10.23 -0.07
CA LEU A 66 -10.00 -9.67 1.28
C LEU A 66 -8.90 -10.30 2.14
N SER A 67 -8.11 -9.49 2.83
CA SER A 67 -7.17 -9.94 3.87
C SER A 67 -7.68 -9.71 5.29
N PHE A 68 -8.66 -8.81 5.49
CA PHE A 68 -9.19 -8.44 6.80
C PHE A 68 -10.70 -8.18 6.76
N ASP A 69 -11.41 -8.39 7.87
CA ASP A 69 -12.85 -8.18 7.99
C ASP A 69 -13.28 -6.73 7.76
N ARG A 70 -12.42 -5.78 8.13
CA ARG A 70 -12.73 -4.35 8.08
C ARG A 70 -12.09 -3.66 6.86
N GLN A 71 -12.00 -4.39 5.75
CA GLN A 71 -11.41 -3.93 4.50
C GLN A 71 -12.52 -3.66 3.48
N LEU A 72 -12.33 -2.65 2.62
CA LEU A 72 -13.20 -2.41 1.47
C LEU A 72 -13.18 -3.58 0.49
N TRP A 73 -14.34 -3.86 -0.09
CA TRP A 73 -14.49 -4.76 -1.22
C TRP A 73 -15.32 -4.10 -2.31
N MET A 74 -14.74 -3.94 -3.52
CA MET A 74 -15.34 -3.24 -4.64
C MET A 74 -16.58 -3.98 -5.17
N ARG A 75 -17.72 -3.32 -5.10
CA ARG A 75 -19.02 -3.77 -5.60
C ARG A 75 -19.96 -2.56 -5.74
N PRO A 76 -21.04 -2.65 -6.56
CA PRO A 76 -21.92 -1.50 -6.83
C PRO A 76 -22.51 -0.84 -5.56
N GLU A 77 -22.82 -1.64 -4.54
CA GLU A 77 -23.50 -1.17 -3.32
C GLU A 77 -22.65 -0.18 -2.50
N ILE A 78 -21.32 -0.16 -2.67
CA ILE A 78 -20.47 0.78 -1.91
C ILE A 78 -20.19 2.09 -2.65
N VAL A 79 -20.58 2.21 -3.92
CA VAL A 79 -20.34 3.39 -4.75
C VAL A 79 -20.91 4.67 -4.14
N PRO A 80 -22.14 4.71 -3.63
CA PRO A 80 -22.66 5.92 -3.01
C PRO A 80 -21.83 6.43 -1.82
N GLY A 81 -21.44 5.54 -0.90
CA GLY A 81 -20.61 5.91 0.24
C GLY A 81 -19.15 6.29 -0.14
N LEU A 82 -18.64 5.74 -1.24
CA LEU A 82 -17.34 6.16 -1.79
C LEU A 82 -17.45 7.54 -2.46
N ARG A 83 -18.58 7.86 -3.09
CA ARG A 83 -18.84 9.19 -3.66
C ARG A 83 -18.90 10.26 -2.58
N GLU A 84 -19.56 10.00 -1.47
CA GLU A 84 -19.55 10.92 -0.31
C GLU A 84 -18.11 11.19 0.17
N LEU A 85 -17.25 10.17 0.16
CA LEU A 85 -15.84 10.32 0.53
C LEU A 85 -15.07 11.16 -0.50
N THR A 86 -15.21 10.90 -1.81
CA THR A 86 -14.53 11.68 -2.84
C THR A 86 -14.98 13.12 -2.86
N ASP A 87 -16.29 13.39 -2.72
CA ASP A 87 -16.85 14.74 -2.61
C ASP A 87 -16.26 15.48 -1.41
N ALA A 88 -16.14 14.83 -0.25
CA ALA A 88 -15.55 15.42 0.94
C ALA A 88 -14.05 15.72 0.78
N VAL A 89 -13.30 14.90 0.04
CA VAL A 89 -11.88 15.13 -0.29
C VAL A 89 -11.74 16.29 -1.28
N HIS A 90 -12.57 16.32 -2.32
CA HIS A 90 -12.59 17.39 -3.33
C HIS A 90 -12.97 18.75 -2.73
N ALA A 91 -13.90 18.77 -1.77
CA ALA A 91 -14.26 19.99 -1.05
C ALA A 91 -13.09 20.65 -0.31
N GLU A 92 -12.08 19.86 0.08
CA GLU A 92 -10.81 20.35 0.67
C GLU A 92 -9.73 20.63 -0.40
N GLY A 93 -10.06 20.53 -1.70
CA GLY A 93 -9.17 20.84 -2.83
C GLY A 93 -8.07 19.80 -3.08
N ALA A 94 -8.17 18.58 -2.57
CA ALA A 94 -7.27 17.48 -2.87
C ALA A 94 -7.90 16.50 -3.88
N ALA A 95 -7.07 15.79 -4.64
CA ALA A 95 -7.52 14.69 -5.46
C ALA A 95 -7.75 13.42 -4.61
N ALA A 96 -8.68 12.58 -5.05
CA ALA A 96 -9.01 11.30 -4.43
C ALA A 96 -8.51 10.12 -5.27
N SER A 97 -7.80 9.20 -4.66
CA SER A 97 -7.35 7.95 -5.27
C SER A 97 -7.78 6.75 -4.43
N ILE A 98 -7.92 5.58 -5.06
CA ILE A 98 -8.16 4.33 -4.37
C ILE A 98 -7.18 3.26 -4.84
N GLN A 99 -6.58 2.54 -3.89
CA GLN A 99 -5.72 1.40 -4.21
C GLN A 99 -6.58 0.15 -4.41
N LEU A 100 -6.42 -0.50 -5.56
CA LEU A 100 -7.10 -1.73 -5.94
C LEU A 100 -6.15 -2.91 -5.87
N GLY A 101 -6.57 -3.99 -5.20
CA GLY A 101 -5.71 -5.15 -5.02
C GLY A 101 -6.47 -6.44 -4.72
N HIS A 102 -5.71 -7.51 -4.66
CA HIS A 102 -6.16 -8.83 -4.21
C HIS A 102 -5.06 -9.44 -3.35
N CYS A 103 -5.36 -9.81 -2.10
CA CYS A 103 -4.31 -10.28 -1.17
C CYS A 103 -3.65 -11.61 -1.59
N GLY A 104 -4.26 -12.34 -2.51
CA GLY A 104 -3.72 -13.63 -2.93
C GLY A 104 -3.71 -14.64 -1.79
N ASN A 105 -2.56 -15.27 -1.58
CA ASN A 105 -2.36 -16.31 -0.57
C ASN A 105 -2.36 -15.79 0.89
N MET A 106 -2.54 -14.48 1.10
CA MET A 106 -2.54 -13.88 2.45
C MET A 106 -3.93 -13.78 3.08
N SER A 107 -4.98 -14.24 2.39
CA SER A 107 -6.33 -14.32 2.95
C SER A 107 -6.48 -15.47 3.94
N HIS A 108 -7.59 -15.45 4.65
CA HIS A 108 -8.04 -16.57 5.50
C HIS A 108 -9.46 -16.96 5.13
N LYS A 109 -9.79 -18.26 5.18
CA LYS A 109 -11.12 -18.76 4.80
C LYS A 109 -12.26 -18.05 5.55
N SER A 110 -12.06 -17.71 6.83
CA SER A 110 -13.04 -16.97 7.63
C SER A 110 -13.30 -15.54 7.13
N ILE A 111 -12.35 -14.95 6.41
CA ILE A 111 -12.43 -13.59 5.87
C ILE A 111 -13.01 -13.59 4.46
N CYS A 112 -12.38 -14.33 3.55
CA CYS A 112 -12.78 -14.33 2.14
C CYS A 112 -13.94 -15.29 1.81
N GLY A 113 -14.34 -16.15 2.75
CA GLY A 113 -15.44 -17.10 2.58
C GLY A 113 -15.14 -18.33 1.71
N CYS A 114 -13.92 -18.44 1.19
CA CYS A 114 -13.47 -19.54 0.34
C CYS A 114 -12.04 -19.97 0.69
N LEU A 115 -11.54 -21.01 0.03
CA LEU A 115 -10.12 -21.34 0.11
C LEU A 115 -9.32 -20.20 -0.54
N PRO A 116 -8.35 -19.58 0.16
CA PRO A 116 -7.52 -18.54 -0.42
C PRO A 116 -6.87 -18.98 -1.73
N VAL A 117 -6.73 -18.04 -2.66
CA VAL A 117 -6.13 -18.30 -3.96
C VAL A 117 -4.80 -17.56 -4.10
N GLY A 118 -3.89 -18.04 -4.94
CA GLY A 118 -2.59 -17.43 -5.18
C GLY A 118 -2.01 -17.83 -6.53
N ALA A 119 -0.78 -17.45 -6.82
CA ALA A 119 -0.10 -17.85 -8.05
C ALA A 119 0.13 -19.37 -8.08
N SER A 120 0.42 -19.99 -6.93
CA SER A 120 0.66 -21.43 -6.80
C SER A 120 -0.03 -21.99 -5.56
N SER A 121 -0.36 -23.27 -5.58
CA SER A 121 -0.88 -23.99 -4.41
C SER A 121 0.22 -24.18 -3.37
N GLY A 122 -0.17 -24.18 -2.09
CA GLY A 122 0.76 -24.36 -0.99
C GLY A 122 0.14 -24.11 0.37
N PHE A 123 0.98 -24.00 1.39
CA PHE A 123 0.58 -23.63 2.74
C PHE A 123 1.19 -22.26 3.09
N ASN A 124 0.37 -21.32 3.54
CA ASN A 124 0.81 -20.01 3.96
C ASN A 124 1.00 -19.97 5.48
N LEU A 125 2.24 -19.80 5.93
CA LEU A 125 2.58 -19.66 7.36
C LEU A 125 2.16 -18.33 7.97
N TYR A 126 2.05 -17.26 7.16
CA TYR A 126 1.62 -15.95 7.63
C TYR A 126 0.16 -15.95 8.12
N SER A 127 -0.71 -16.61 7.35
CA SER A 127 -2.08 -16.91 7.74
C SER A 127 -2.24 -18.44 7.64
N PRO A 128 -2.05 -19.20 8.73
CA PRO A 128 -1.95 -20.65 8.67
C PRO A 128 -3.14 -21.31 7.94
N THR A 129 -3.02 -21.45 6.62
CA THR A 129 -4.08 -21.94 5.73
C THR A 129 -3.50 -22.55 4.46
N PHE A 130 -4.22 -23.51 3.90
CA PHE A 130 -3.93 -23.98 2.55
C PHE A 130 -4.39 -22.97 1.50
N VAL A 131 -3.63 -22.89 0.43
CA VAL A 131 -3.85 -21.98 -0.68
C VAL A 131 -3.98 -22.78 -1.96
N ARG A 132 -4.96 -22.48 -2.78
CA ARG A 132 -5.12 -23.03 -4.13
C ARG A 132 -4.47 -22.10 -5.16
N GLY A 133 -3.65 -22.64 -6.05
CA GLY A 133 -3.20 -21.91 -7.23
C GLY A 133 -4.37 -21.59 -8.17
N LEU A 134 -4.45 -20.36 -8.67
CA LEU A 134 -5.41 -20.03 -9.73
C LEU A 134 -5.10 -20.83 -10.98
N ARG A 135 -6.12 -21.41 -11.61
CA ARG A 135 -5.98 -22.08 -12.92
C ARG A 135 -5.79 -21.02 -14.02
N ALA A 136 -5.20 -21.41 -15.14
CA ALA A 136 -4.98 -20.49 -16.27
C ALA A 136 -6.31 -19.91 -16.82
N ASP A 137 -7.37 -20.72 -16.85
CA ASP A 137 -8.71 -20.32 -17.30
C ASP A 137 -9.43 -19.35 -16.33
N GLU A 138 -8.97 -19.20 -15.07
CA GLU A 138 -9.52 -18.26 -14.10
C GLU A 138 -8.86 -16.87 -14.18
N LEU A 139 -7.66 -16.76 -14.77
CA LEU A 139 -6.89 -15.52 -14.78
C LEU A 139 -7.54 -14.38 -15.60
N PRO A 140 -8.17 -14.64 -16.78
CA PRO A 140 -8.89 -13.58 -17.49
C PRO A 140 -10.02 -12.96 -16.68
N GLU A 141 -10.78 -13.75 -15.93
CA GLU A 141 -11.87 -13.24 -15.10
C GLU A 141 -11.34 -12.46 -13.90
N MET A 142 -10.21 -12.89 -13.32
CA MET A 142 -9.53 -12.14 -12.27
C MET A 142 -9.02 -10.79 -12.78
N ALA A 143 -8.44 -10.73 -13.98
CA ALA A 143 -8.02 -9.49 -14.62
C ALA A 143 -9.21 -8.53 -14.87
N LYS A 144 -10.32 -9.05 -15.39
CA LYS A 144 -11.57 -8.29 -15.58
C LYS A 144 -12.13 -7.74 -14.26
N ALA A 145 -11.91 -8.43 -13.13
CA ALA A 145 -12.34 -7.93 -11.82
C ALA A 145 -11.61 -6.63 -11.43
N TYR A 146 -10.34 -6.47 -11.81
CA TYR A 146 -9.63 -5.19 -11.68
C TYR A 146 -10.26 -4.11 -12.55
N GLY A 147 -10.53 -4.39 -13.83
CA GLY A 147 -11.20 -3.45 -14.74
C GLY A 147 -12.57 -3.01 -14.22
N ARG A 148 -13.41 -3.95 -13.75
CA ARG A 148 -14.71 -3.62 -13.14
C ARG A 148 -14.53 -2.72 -11.91
N SER A 149 -13.52 -2.99 -11.09
CA SER A 149 -13.25 -2.17 -9.90
C SER A 149 -12.80 -0.76 -10.25
N VAL A 150 -12.05 -0.58 -11.34
CA VAL A 150 -11.71 0.74 -11.90
C VAL A 150 -12.97 1.47 -12.37
N GLY A 151 -13.89 0.79 -13.06
CA GLY A 151 -15.19 1.37 -13.47
C GLY A 151 -16.00 1.87 -12.27
N LEU A 152 -16.09 1.08 -11.19
CA LEU A 152 -16.77 1.47 -9.96
C LEU A 152 -16.06 2.64 -9.24
N ALA A 153 -14.73 2.66 -9.24
CA ALA A 153 -13.97 3.79 -8.69
C ALA A 153 -14.23 5.08 -9.47
N ARG A 154 -14.29 5.01 -10.79
CA ARG A 154 -14.65 6.12 -11.66
C ARG A 154 -16.08 6.61 -11.40
N GLU A 155 -17.03 5.69 -11.28
CA GLU A 155 -18.42 6.01 -10.91
C GLU A 155 -18.50 6.67 -9.53
N ALA A 156 -17.67 6.28 -8.58
CA ALA A 156 -17.56 6.88 -7.26
C ALA A 156 -16.84 8.25 -7.24
N GLY A 157 -16.33 8.74 -8.37
CA GLY A 157 -15.70 10.06 -8.48
C GLY A 157 -14.22 10.11 -8.08
N PHE A 158 -13.52 8.98 -8.05
CA PHE A 158 -12.06 9.00 -7.87
C PHE A 158 -11.35 9.54 -9.12
N ASP A 159 -10.32 10.37 -8.89
CA ASP A 159 -9.47 10.96 -9.95
C ASP A 159 -8.38 9.99 -10.42
N ALA A 160 -8.01 9.05 -9.56
CA ALA A 160 -6.96 8.08 -9.82
C ALA A 160 -7.23 6.72 -9.18
N VAL A 161 -6.64 5.68 -9.76
CA VAL A 161 -6.49 4.37 -9.12
C VAL A 161 -5.02 4.04 -8.95
N GLU A 162 -4.67 3.35 -7.86
CA GLU A 162 -3.35 2.78 -7.63
C GLU A 162 -3.46 1.25 -7.66
N ILE A 163 -2.88 0.60 -8.69
CA ILE A 163 -2.89 -0.87 -8.79
C ILE A 163 -1.81 -1.45 -7.90
N HIS A 164 -2.21 -2.35 -7.00
CA HIS A 164 -1.28 -2.96 -6.05
C HIS A 164 -0.54 -4.16 -6.64
N ALA A 165 0.64 -3.92 -7.21
CA ALA A 165 1.52 -4.93 -7.81
C ALA A 165 2.73 -5.30 -6.93
N GLY A 166 2.75 -4.89 -5.66
CA GLY A 166 3.85 -5.10 -4.72
C GLY A 166 3.46 -5.89 -3.47
N HIS A 167 4.36 -5.91 -2.51
CA HIS A 167 4.23 -6.36 -1.12
C HIS A 167 3.77 -7.81 -0.92
N GLY A 168 3.87 -8.65 -1.95
CA GLY A 168 3.45 -10.06 -1.86
C GLY A 168 1.96 -10.28 -2.04
N TYR A 169 1.21 -9.31 -2.58
CA TYR A 169 -0.17 -9.48 -2.99
C TYR A 169 -0.27 -10.19 -4.35
N LEU A 170 -1.45 -10.48 -4.87
CA LEU A 170 -1.64 -11.43 -5.95
C LEU A 170 -0.74 -11.17 -7.18
N ILE A 171 -0.70 -9.95 -7.71
CA ILE A 171 0.17 -9.61 -8.85
C ILE A 171 1.65 -9.84 -8.47
N SER A 172 2.07 -9.37 -7.30
CA SER A 172 3.43 -9.61 -6.78
C SER A 172 3.74 -11.10 -6.60
N GLN A 173 2.74 -11.93 -6.23
CA GLN A 173 2.91 -13.38 -6.13
C GLN A 173 3.16 -14.06 -7.48
N PHE A 174 2.57 -13.53 -8.56
CA PHE A 174 2.89 -14.00 -9.91
C PHE A 174 4.28 -13.56 -10.36
N LEU A 175 4.68 -12.34 -10.04
CA LEU A 175 5.99 -11.78 -10.42
C LEU A 175 7.15 -12.45 -9.67
N SER A 176 6.97 -12.76 -8.38
CA SER A 176 8.04 -13.29 -7.52
C SER A 176 8.32 -14.78 -7.79
N PRO A 177 9.58 -15.16 -8.07
CA PRO A 177 9.94 -16.58 -8.23
C PRO A 177 9.75 -17.39 -6.94
N SER A 178 9.69 -16.71 -5.78
CA SER A 178 9.50 -17.34 -4.46
C SER A 178 8.07 -17.81 -4.20
N THR A 179 7.10 -17.35 -4.96
CA THR A 179 5.66 -17.70 -4.80
C THR A 179 5.04 -18.25 -6.06
N ASN A 180 5.66 -18.00 -7.22
CA ASN A 180 5.22 -18.53 -8.50
C ASN A 180 6.05 -19.76 -8.89
N HIS A 181 5.52 -20.94 -8.58
CA HIS A 181 6.11 -22.25 -8.92
C HIS A 181 5.40 -22.95 -10.09
N ARG A 182 4.65 -22.17 -10.88
CA ARG A 182 3.88 -22.66 -12.03
C ARG A 182 4.78 -23.24 -13.12
N LYS A 183 4.21 -24.19 -13.89
CA LYS A 183 4.88 -24.84 -15.02
C LYS A 183 4.20 -24.52 -16.37
N ASP A 184 3.11 -23.75 -16.33
CA ASP A 184 2.39 -23.23 -17.51
C ASP A 184 2.96 -21.90 -17.98
N GLU A 185 2.29 -21.27 -18.97
CA GLU A 185 2.68 -19.98 -19.55
C GLU A 185 2.64 -18.78 -18.60
N PHE A 186 2.24 -18.96 -17.33
CA PHE A 186 2.24 -17.92 -16.28
C PHE A 186 3.35 -18.11 -15.25
N GLY A 187 4.29 -19.05 -15.47
CA GLY A 187 5.38 -19.34 -14.54
C GLY A 187 6.72 -19.58 -15.21
N GLY A 188 7.77 -19.80 -14.40
CA GLY A 188 9.14 -20.02 -14.86
C GLY A 188 9.85 -18.72 -15.24
N THR A 189 9.96 -18.36 -16.52
CA THR A 189 10.66 -17.16 -16.99
C THR A 189 9.97 -15.87 -16.48
N LEU A 190 10.73 -14.77 -16.38
CA LEU A 190 10.16 -13.48 -16.01
C LEU A 190 9.04 -13.04 -16.97
N ALA A 191 9.23 -13.24 -18.26
CA ALA A 191 8.20 -12.94 -19.26
C ALA A 191 6.88 -13.66 -18.97
N ASN A 192 6.93 -14.94 -18.63
CA ASN A 192 5.73 -15.70 -18.26
C ASN A 192 5.13 -15.19 -16.92
N ARG A 193 5.96 -14.88 -15.93
CA ARG A 193 5.51 -14.35 -14.65
C ARG A 193 4.84 -12.97 -14.76
N MET A 194 5.18 -12.17 -15.77
CA MET A 194 4.56 -10.88 -16.08
C MET A 194 3.18 -11.00 -16.75
N ARG A 195 2.85 -12.09 -17.44
CA ARG A 195 1.60 -12.21 -18.22
C ARG A 195 0.33 -11.88 -17.45
N PHE A 196 0.23 -12.32 -16.20
CA PHE A 196 -0.97 -11.97 -15.40
C PHE A 196 -1.04 -10.46 -15.12
N MET A 197 0.08 -9.82 -14.83
CA MET A 197 0.15 -8.36 -14.67
C MET A 197 -0.25 -7.64 -15.97
N GLU A 198 0.22 -8.12 -17.12
CA GLU A 198 -0.13 -7.57 -18.45
C GLU A 198 -1.64 -7.63 -18.68
N MET A 199 -2.27 -8.78 -18.42
CA MET A 199 -3.73 -8.94 -18.53
C MET A 199 -4.49 -7.99 -17.60
N VAL A 200 -4.02 -7.81 -16.36
CA VAL A 200 -4.62 -6.87 -15.42
C VAL A 200 -4.51 -5.44 -15.91
N MET A 201 -3.32 -5.03 -16.38
CA MET A 201 -3.09 -3.67 -16.86
C MET A 201 -3.90 -3.35 -18.13
N GLU A 202 -4.07 -4.31 -19.03
CA GLU A 202 -4.94 -4.15 -20.21
C GLU A 202 -6.39 -3.83 -19.80
N GLU A 203 -6.97 -4.59 -18.88
CA GLU A 203 -8.34 -4.36 -18.39
C GLU A 203 -8.46 -3.06 -17.59
N VAL A 204 -7.44 -2.71 -16.81
CA VAL A 204 -7.38 -1.47 -16.01
C VAL A 204 -7.32 -0.25 -16.92
N MET A 205 -6.38 -0.21 -17.89
CA MET A 205 -6.23 0.92 -18.80
C MET A 205 -7.47 1.14 -19.67
N LYS A 206 -8.08 0.04 -20.14
CA LYS A 206 -9.35 0.08 -20.88
C LYS A 206 -10.47 0.70 -20.04
N ALA A 207 -10.58 0.35 -18.75
CA ALA A 207 -11.63 0.86 -17.85
C ALA A 207 -11.37 2.30 -17.39
N ALA A 208 -10.10 2.68 -17.21
CA ALA A 208 -9.69 4.03 -16.81
C ALA A 208 -9.99 5.07 -17.91
N GLY A 209 -9.90 4.68 -19.18
CA GLY A 209 -10.11 5.60 -20.29
C GLY A 209 -9.06 6.70 -20.34
N ASN A 210 -9.47 7.91 -20.74
CA ASN A 210 -8.57 9.07 -20.90
C ASN A 210 -8.66 10.09 -19.76
N ASP A 211 -9.50 9.85 -18.79
CA ASP A 211 -9.87 10.82 -17.74
C ASP A 211 -9.50 10.40 -16.32
N MET A 212 -9.06 9.15 -16.11
CA MET A 212 -8.62 8.66 -14.81
C MET A 212 -7.13 8.31 -14.80
N ALA A 213 -6.38 8.81 -13.83
CA ALA A 213 -4.97 8.46 -13.70
C ALA A 213 -4.78 7.04 -13.15
N VAL A 214 -3.84 6.29 -13.73
CA VAL A 214 -3.48 4.93 -13.31
C VAL A 214 -2.06 4.92 -12.78
N LEU A 215 -1.92 4.77 -11.47
CA LEU A 215 -0.64 4.56 -10.81
C LEU A 215 -0.45 3.06 -10.53
N VAL A 216 0.79 2.59 -10.53
CA VAL A 216 1.10 1.20 -10.15
C VAL A 216 2.12 1.18 -9.02
N LYS A 217 1.73 0.64 -7.86
CA LYS A 217 2.67 0.41 -6.75
C LYS A 217 3.32 -0.95 -6.90
N MET A 218 4.64 -0.94 -7.06
CA MET A 218 5.44 -2.13 -7.30
C MET A 218 6.59 -2.31 -6.31
N ASN A 219 7.14 -3.51 -6.25
CA ASN A 219 8.38 -3.77 -5.52
C ASN A 219 9.59 -3.48 -6.39
N MET A 220 10.54 -2.71 -5.87
CA MET A 220 11.90 -2.64 -6.40
C MET A 220 12.70 -3.90 -6.04
N ARG A 221 12.42 -4.48 -4.87
CA ARG A 221 12.93 -5.79 -4.39
C ARG A 221 11.90 -6.41 -3.47
N ASP A 222 11.84 -7.74 -3.44
CA ASP A 222 11.01 -8.46 -2.45
C ASP A 222 11.61 -8.41 -1.03
N GLY A 223 12.89 -8.09 -0.90
CA GLY A 223 13.55 -7.86 0.39
C GLY A 223 13.99 -9.13 1.12
N PHE A 224 14.02 -10.29 0.46
CA PHE A 224 14.52 -11.55 1.02
C PHE A 224 15.15 -12.43 -0.08
N ARG A 225 15.94 -13.42 0.36
CA ARG A 225 16.65 -14.34 -0.55
C ARG A 225 15.67 -15.20 -1.35
N GLY A 226 15.83 -15.27 -2.66
CA GLY A 226 14.99 -16.02 -3.58
C GLY A 226 13.70 -15.31 -4.00
N GLY A 227 13.50 -14.06 -3.57
CA GLY A 227 12.49 -13.15 -4.12
C GLY A 227 12.97 -12.43 -5.39
N MET A 228 12.10 -11.63 -5.96
CA MET A 228 12.41 -10.79 -7.13
C MET A 228 13.46 -9.73 -6.75
N GLY A 229 14.53 -9.64 -7.54
CA GLY A 229 15.61 -8.67 -7.39
C GLY A 229 15.43 -7.42 -8.23
N LEU A 230 16.41 -6.51 -8.16
CA LEU A 230 16.36 -5.21 -8.83
C LEU A 230 16.29 -5.34 -10.35
N ASP A 231 17.10 -6.24 -10.94
CA ASP A 231 17.21 -6.38 -12.39
C ASP A 231 15.91 -6.89 -13.03
N GLU A 232 15.23 -7.83 -12.37
CA GLU A 232 13.92 -8.29 -12.81
C GLU A 232 12.85 -7.21 -12.61
N SER A 233 12.88 -6.48 -11.48
CA SER A 233 11.89 -5.44 -11.21
C SER A 233 12.04 -4.22 -12.12
N LEU A 234 13.24 -3.89 -12.60
CA LEU A 234 13.45 -2.88 -13.66
C LEU A 234 12.80 -3.31 -14.98
N GLN A 235 12.86 -4.59 -15.33
CA GLN A 235 12.16 -5.11 -16.52
C GLN A 235 10.64 -5.05 -16.36
N VAL A 236 10.13 -5.37 -15.16
CA VAL A 236 8.71 -5.20 -14.80
C VAL A 236 8.29 -3.74 -14.93
N ALA A 237 9.09 -2.81 -14.44
CA ALA A 237 8.81 -1.37 -14.52
C ALA A 237 8.75 -0.86 -15.96
N ARG A 238 9.68 -1.28 -16.84
CA ARG A 238 9.64 -0.97 -18.27
C ARG A 238 8.37 -1.51 -18.92
N LYS A 239 8.01 -2.75 -18.60
CA LYS A 239 6.77 -3.34 -19.13
C LYS A 239 5.53 -2.56 -18.69
N LEU A 240 5.47 -2.08 -17.43
CA LEU A 240 4.37 -1.23 -16.93
C LEU A 240 4.32 0.12 -17.67
N GLN A 241 5.47 0.73 -17.94
CA GLN A 241 5.57 1.94 -18.77
C GLN A 241 5.02 1.66 -20.18
N ASP A 242 5.44 0.57 -20.83
CA ASP A 242 5.00 0.18 -22.17
C ASP A 242 3.49 -0.13 -22.23
N LEU A 243 2.90 -0.61 -21.12
CA LEU A 243 1.45 -0.86 -20.98
C LEU A 243 0.64 0.41 -20.70
N GLY A 244 1.29 1.58 -20.65
CA GLY A 244 0.62 2.87 -20.54
C GLY A 244 0.29 3.30 -19.10
N ALA A 245 0.89 2.72 -18.07
CA ALA A 245 0.76 3.25 -16.72
C ALA A 245 1.16 4.74 -16.69
N HIS A 246 0.45 5.56 -15.91
CA HIS A 246 0.70 7.01 -15.86
C HIS A 246 1.78 7.40 -14.84
N ALA A 247 2.00 6.57 -13.82
CA ALA A 247 3.11 6.73 -12.87
C ALA A 247 3.41 5.41 -12.16
N LEU A 248 4.66 5.23 -11.71
CA LEU A 248 5.05 4.11 -10.85
C LEU A 248 5.35 4.58 -9.43
N VAL A 249 4.78 3.89 -8.45
CA VAL A 249 5.06 4.10 -7.02
C VAL A 249 6.09 3.06 -6.57
N LEU A 250 7.32 3.52 -6.33
CA LEU A 250 8.47 2.66 -6.07
C LEU A 250 8.54 2.24 -4.60
N SER A 251 8.10 1.02 -4.31
CA SER A 251 8.12 0.43 -2.97
C SER A 251 8.98 -0.84 -2.93
N GLY A 252 8.87 -1.63 -1.88
CA GLY A 252 9.60 -2.89 -1.78
C GLY A 252 9.18 -3.71 -0.56
N GLY A 253 9.58 -4.97 -0.57
CA GLY A 253 9.29 -5.90 0.51
C GLY A 253 8.08 -6.80 0.25
N PHE A 254 7.89 -7.75 1.14
CA PHE A 254 6.89 -8.81 1.03
C PHE A 254 6.28 -9.04 2.42
N VAL A 255 5.03 -8.65 2.63
CA VAL A 255 4.42 -8.58 3.97
C VAL A 255 4.48 -9.91 4.74
N SER A 256 4.36 -11.05 4.06
CA SER A 256 4.42 -12.36 4.70
C SER A 256 5.84 -12.86 5.01
N LYS A 257 6.87 -12.37 4.31
CA LYS A 257 8.25 -12.88 4.44
C LYS A 257 9.26 -11.84 4.94
N ALA A 258 9.05 -10.56 4.60
CA ALA A 258 9.93 -9.47 4.96
C ALA A 258 9.15 -8.20 5.32
N PRO A 259 8.21 -8.23 6.30
CA PRO A 259 7.35 -7.10 6.63
C PRO A 259 8.15 -5.86 7.04
N MET A 260 9.24 -6.04 7.79
CA MET A 260 10.05 -4.90 8.26
C MET A 260 10.94 -4.30 7.17
N TYR A 261 11.09 -4.95 6.01
CA TYR A 261 11.71 -4.34 4.84
C TYR A 261 10.89 -3.15 4.30
N VAL A 262 9.56 -3.28 4.35
CA VAL A 262 8.63 -2.20 3.98
C VAL A 262 8.51 -1.16 5.08
N MET A 263 8.29 -1.63 6.33
CA MET A 263 7.85 -0.78 7.43
C MET A 263 9.01 -0.14 8.20
N ARG A 264 10.18 -0.79 8.21
CA ARG A 264 11.34 -0.43 9.03
C ARG A 264 11.03 -0.34 10.53
N GLY A 265 12.05 -0.32 11.35
CA GLY A 265 11.93 -0.35 12.80
C GLY A 265 11.75 -1.76 13.36
N GLU A 266 11.11 -1.86 14.50
CA GLU A 266 10.77 -3.11 15.20
C GLU A 266 9.25 -3.31 15.20
N MET A 267 8.78 -4.55 15.03
CA MET A 267 7.36 -4.88 15.21
C MET A 267 7.05 -4.99 16.71
N PRO A 268 6.07 -4.22 17.24
CA PRO A 268 5.67 -4.32 18.64
C PRO A 268 4.82 -5.60 18.85
N ILE A 269 5.49 -6.72 19.12
CA ILE A 269 4.89 -8.05 19.20
C ILE A 269 3.83 -8.14 20.33
N ARG A 270 4.06 -7.49 21.47
CA ARG A 270 3.08 -7.49 22.57
C ARG A 270 1.82 -6.72 22.17
N THR A 271 1.98 -5.58 21.52
CA THR A 271 0.88 -4.77 20.98
C THR A 271 0.09 -5.56 19.93
N MET A 272 0.78 -6.13 18.94
CA MET A 272 0.13 -6.94 17.90
C MET A 272 -0.66 -8.11 18.49
N THR A 273 -0.05 -8.85 19.43
CA THR A 273 -0.71 -9.99 20.08
C THR A 273 -1.76 -9.58 21.12
N HIS A 274 -1.74 -8.35 21.64
CA HIS A 274 -2.79 -7.86 22.52
C HIS A 274 -4.15 -7.83 21.80
N TYR A 275 -4.16 -7.35 20.58
CA TYR A 275 -5.37 -7.23 19.76
C TYR A 275 -5.77 -8.52 19.02
N MET A 276 -4.95 -9.58 19.06
CA MET A 276 -5.31 -10.87 18.46
C MET A 276 -6.39 -11.59 19.27
N THR A 277 -7.42 -12.07 18.58
CA THR A 277 -8.53 -12.83 19.17
C THR A 277 -8.24 -14.33 19.28
N CYS A 278 -7.45 -14.89 18.34
CA CYS A 278 -7.10 -16.30 18.32
C CYS A 278 -6.00 -16.61 19.36
N TRP A 279 -6.37 -17.29 20.48
CA TRP A 279 -5.47 -17.48 21.63
C TRP A 279 -4.22 -18.28 21.32
N TRP A 280 -4.30 -19.39 20.57
CA TRP A 280 -3.12 -20.22 20.24
C TRP A 280 -2.15 -19.50 19.32
N LEU A 281 -2.66 -18.75 18.33
CA LEU A 281 -1.84 -17.92 17.47
C LEU A 281 -1.17 -16.78 18.26
N LYS A 282 -1.90 -16.17 19.18
CA LYS A 282 -1.40 -15.14 20.09
C LYS A 282 -0.18 -15.61 20.89
N TYR A 283 -0.26 -16.79 21.51
CA TYR A 283 0.85 -17.37 22.27
C TYR A 283 2.01 -17.81 21.36
N GLY A 284 1.72 -18.43 20.21
CA GLY A 284 2.72 -18.78 19.21
C GLY A 284 3.53 -17.58 18.74
N VAL A 285 2.85 -16.49 18.35
CA VAL A 285 3.50 -15.24 17.91
C VAL A 285 4.30 -14.60 19.05
N ARG A 286 3.84 -14.63 20.30
CA ARG A 286 4.61 -14.13 21.46
C ARG A 286 5.92 -14.88 21.67
N LEU A 287 5.92 -16.19 21.42
CA LEU A 287 7.10 -17.05 21.62
C LEU A 287 8.13 -16.88 20.50
N VAL A 288 7.70 -16.90 19.24
CA VAL A 288 8.62 -16.95 18.09
C VAL A 288 8.62 -15.68 17.23
N GLY A 289 7.65 -14.77 17.41
CA GLY A 289 7.44 -13.61 16.53
C GLY A 289 8.66 -12.72 16.39
N LYS A 290 9.43 -12.51 17.45
CA LYS A 290 10.64 -11.71 17.41
C LYS A 290 11.73 -12.30 16.49
N TYR A 291 11.76 -13.63 16.34
CA TYR A 291 12.68 -14.33 15.43
C TYR A 291 12.13 -14.37 14.01
N MET A 292 10.81 -14.49 13.86
CA MET A 292 10.15 -14.55 12.54
C MET A 292 10.02 -13.17 11.88
N ILE A 293 10.01 -12.09 12.67
CA ILE A 293 9.87 -10.71 12.20
C ILE A 293 11.11 -9.91 12.67
N PRO A 294 12.28 -10.11 12.03
CA PRO A 294 13.49 -9.40 12.41
C PRO A 294 13.34 -7.89 12.17
N SER A 295 13.85 -7.09 13.10
CA SER A 295 13.87 -5.63 12.97
C SER A 295 14.80 -5.19 11.83
N VAL A 296 14.42 -4.13 11.14
CA VAL A 296 15.25 -3.46 10.14
C VAL A 296 15.35 -1.98 10.53
N PRO A 297 16.56 -1.44 10.77
CA PRO A 297 16.72 -0.06 11.21
C PRO A 297 15.99 0.93 10.30
N PHE A 298 15.35 1.93 10.92
CA PHE A 298 14.78 3.05 10.19
C PHE A 298 15.90 4.04 9.82
N ARG A 299 15.86 4.53 8.60
CA ARG A 299 16.55 5.74 8.16
C ARG A 299 15.62 6.49 7.22
N GLU A 300 15.72 7.79 7.20
CA GLU A 300 14.90 8.59 6.29
C GLU A 300 15.24 8.28 4.84
N ALA A 301 14.26 8.26 3.95
CA ALA A 301 14.39 7.93 2.52
C ALA A 301 15.09 6.58 2.24
N TYR A 302 14.79 5.55 3.00
CA TYR A 302 15.49 4.25 2.98
C TYR A 302 15.43 3.47 1.64
N PHE A 303 14.62 3.88 0.70
CA PHE A 303 14.55 3.29 -0.65
C PHE A 303 15.23 4.15 -1.72
N LEU A 304 15.82 5.30 -1.37
CA LEU A 304 16.30 6.26 -2.37
C LEU A 304 17.39 5.68 -3.28
N GLU A 305 18.33 4.92 -2.73
CA GLU A 305 19.42 4.30 -3.50
C GLU A 305 18.91 3.36 -4.62
N ASP A 306 17.94 2.50 -4.29
CA ASP A 306 17.32 1.63 -5.29
C ASP A 306 16.44 2.44 -6.25
N ALA A 307 15.67 3.41 -5.75
CA ALA A 307 14.76 4.23 -6.55
C ALA A 307 15.48 5.09 -7.60
N LEU A 308 16.68 5.56 -7.33
CA LEU A 308 17.51 6.29 -8.30
C LEU A 308 17.84 5.46 -9.54
N LYS A 309 18.03 4.14 -9.40
CA LYS A 309 18.27 3.24 -10.54
C LYS A 309 17.04 3.12 -11.45
N PHE A 310 15.83 3.25 -10.87
CA PHE A 310 14.60 3.34 -11.66
C PHE A 310 14.50 4.68 -12.37
N ARG A 311 14.88 5.79 -11.69
CA ARG A 311 14.88 7.12 -12.33
C ARG A 311 15.84 7.20 -13.52
N GLU A 312 16.98 6.56 -13.44
CA GLU A 312 17.95 6.49 -14.54
C GLU A 312 17.46 5.62 -15.72
N ALA A 313 16.60 4.64 -15.46
CA ALA A 313 16.22 3.61 -16.43
C ALA A 313 14.85 3.83 -17.10
N LEU A 314 14.06 4.81 -16.65
CA LEU A 314 12.65 4.99 -17.03
C LEU A 314 12.33 6.45 -17.34
N ASP A 315 11.42 6.68 -18.28
CA ASP A 315 10.92 8.00 -18.65
C ASP A 315 9.56 8.33 -18.01
N ILE A 316 8.85 7.32 -17.51
CA ILE A 316 7.55 7.47 -16.83
C ILE A 316 7.69 8.29 -15.53
N PRO A 317 6.68 9.08 -15.12
CA PRO A 317 6.62 9.70 -13.81
C PRO A 317 6.82 8.70 -12.69
N LEU A 318 7.73 9.01 -11.74
CA LEU A 318 8.04 8.17 -10.59
C LEU A 318 7.62 8.86 -9.29
N VAL A 319 6.88 8.13 -8.48
CA VAL A 319 6.44 8.55 -7.15
C VAL A 319 7.27 7.83 -6.10
N TYR A 320 8.02 8.57 -5.31
CA TYR A 320 8.83 7.98 -4.24
C TYR A 320 7.99 7.67 -3.01
N VAL A 321 8.18 6.50 -2.41
CA VAL A 321 7.65 6.15 -1.08
C VAL A 321 8.72 5.44 -0.26
N GLY A 322 8.89 5.85 1.00
CA GLY A 322 9.82 5.17 1.92
C GLY A 322 10.46 6.10 2.95
N GLY A 323 9.84 6.23 4.13
CA GLY A 323 10.44 6.85 5.31
C GLY A 323 10.60 8.37 5.26
N LEU A 324 9.71 9.09 4.60
CA LEU A 324 9.75 10.55 4.55
C LEU A 324 9.05 11.15 5.78
N VAL A 325 9.79 11.91 6.57
CA VAL A 325 9.32 12.56 7.81
C VAL A 325 9.83 14.00 7.99
N SER A 326 10.63 14.53 7.07
CA SER A 326 11.08 15.93 7.10
C SER A 326 10.92 16.61 5.73
N ARG A 327 10.63 17.93 5.75
CA ARG A 327 10.56 18.75 4.54
C ARG A 327 11.88 18.68 3.78
N GLN A 328 13.01 18.80 4.47
CA GLN A 328 14.34 18.77 3.85
C GLN A 328 14.57 17.49 3.03
N LYS A 329 14.23 16.31 3.57
CA LYS A 329 14.41 15.05 2.87
C LYS A 329 13.42 14.87 1.72
N ILE A 330 12.22 15.41 1.83
CA ILE A 330 11.23 15.44 0.75
C ILE A 330 11.75 16.27 -0.43
N GLU A 331 12.28 17.47 -0.16
CA GLU A 331 12.86 18.33 -1.19
C GLU A 331 14.09 17.68 -1.84
N GLU A 332 14.95 17.03 -1.06
CA GLU A 332 16.09 16.27 -1.59
C GLU A 332 15.62 15.18 -2.58
N VAL A 333 14.61 14.40 -2.22
CA VAL A 333 14.04 13.36 -3.09
C VAL A 333 13.46 13.95 -4.37
N LEU A 334 12.68 15.03 -4.27
CA LEU A 334 12.10 15.69 -5.44
C LEU A 334 13.19 16.27 -6.36
N ASN A 335 14.28 16.82 -5.79
CA ASN A 335 15.42 17.33 -6.55
C ASN A 335 16.21 16.24 -7.29
N HIS A 336 16.04 14.97 -6.91
CA HIS A 336 16.55 13.82 -7.67
C HIS A 336 15.67 13.44 -8.88
N GLY A 337 14.64 14.22 -9.20
CA GLY A 337 13.81 14.04 -10.38
C GLY A 337 12.59 13.11 -10.17
N PHE A 338 12.19 12.88 -8.93
CA PHE A 338 10.90 12.25 -8.65
C PHE A 338 9.77 13.27 -8.78
N GLU A 339 8.69 12.91 -9.46
CA GLU A 339 7.58 13.83 -9.74
C GLU A 339 6.73 14.10 -8.50
N ALA A 340 6.57 13.09 -7.61
CA ALA A 340 5.83 13.24 -6.37
C ALA A 340 6.37 12.31 -5.27
N VAL A 341 5.91 12.52 -4.06
CA VAL A 341 6.24 11.67 -2.90
C VAL A 341 4.99 11.16 -2.21
N GLN A 342 5.07 9.92 -1.70
CA GLN A 342 4.02 9.34 -0.86
C GLN A 342 4.46 9.26 0.60
N MET A 343 3.60 9.70 1.52
CA MET A 343 3.79 9.62 2.96
C MET A 343 2.67 8.79 3.60
N GLY A 344 3.02 7.79 4.40
CA GLY A 344 2.07 6.96 5.15
C GLY A 344 1.96 7.41 6.61
N ARG A 345 2.83 6.86 7.47
CA ARG A 345 2.80 7.10 8.93
C ARG A 345 2.94 8.56 9.34
N ALA A 346 3.66 9.36 8.55
CA ALA A 346 3.78 10.80 8.82
C ALA A 346 2.40 11.48 8.78
N LEU A 347 1.60 11.23 7.74
CA LEU A 347 0.25 11.80 7.58
C LEU A 347 -0.82 11.13 8.47
N LEU A 348 -0.54 9.92 8.99
CA LEU A 348 -1.36 9.34 10.05
C LEU A 348 -1.10 9.99 11.41
N ASN A 349 0.16 10.27 11.70
CA ASN A 349 0.55 10.95 12.93
C ASN A 349 0.15 12.43 12.91
N GLU A 350 0.28 13.08 11.77
CA GLU A 350 0.06 14.51 11.61
C GLU A 350 -0.63 14.80 10.26
N PRO A 351 -1.97 14.73 10.21
CA PRO A 351 -2.73 15.01 8.97
C PRO A 351 -2.43 16.39 8.37
N ASP A 352 -2.13 17.42 9.20
CA ASP A 352 -1.78 18.81 8.78
C ASP A 352 -0.29 18.99 8.41
N PHE A 353 0.49 17.92 8.32
CA PHE A 353 1.93 18.00 8.12
C PHE A 353 2.32 18.76 6.84
N VAL A 354 1.56 18.63 5.74
CA VAL A 354 1.84 19.34 4.48
C VAL A 354 1.63 20.85 4.64
N ASN A 355 0.55 21.29 5.29
CA ASN A 355 0.34 22.72 5.60
C ASN A 355 1.41 23.24 6.57
N ARG A 356 1.84 22.44 7.55
CA ARG A 356 2.94 22.83 8.44
C ARG A 356 4.26 22.97 7.69
N MET A 357 4.59 22.04 6.79
CA MET A 357 5.77 22.17 5.92
C MET A 357 5.74 23.42 5.05
N ARG A 358 4.55 23.94 4.68
CA ARG A 358 4.43 25.20 3.93
C ARG A 358 4.83 26.39 4.79
N ARG A 359 4.50 26.38 6.09
CA ARG A 359 4.78 27.47 7.04
C ARG A 359 6.19 27.39 7.64
N GLU A 360 6.73 26.19 7.82
CA GLU A 360 7.99 25.92 8.52
C GLU A 360 8.99 25.21 7.60
N GLU A 361 10.11 25.85 7.31
CA GLU A 361 11.13 25.28 6.42
C GLU A 361 11.79 24.02 7.00
N ASN A 362 12.00 23.99 8.31
CA ASN A 362 12.60 22.87 9.04
C ASN A 362 11.55 21.88 9.61
N ALA A 363 10.33 21.84 9.04
CA ALA A 363 9.28 20.96 9.54
C ALA A 363 9.70 19.48 9.50
N ARG A 364 9.51 18.82 10.64
CA ARG A 364 9.74 17.38 10.81
C ARG A 364 8.56 16.77 11.55
N CYS A 365 8.00 15.67 11.04
CA CYS A 365 6.89 14.95 11.65
C CYS A 365 7.31 14.29 12.98
N ASN A 366 6.40 14.28 13.96
CA ASN A 366 6.63 13.69 15.29
C ASN A 366 6.49 12.15 15.36
N CYS A 367 6.33 11.48 14.21
CA CYS A 367 6.24 10.01 14.16
C CYS A 367 7.57 9.38 14.58
N ARG A 368 7.57 8.64 15.69
CA ARG A 368 8.75 7.96 16.27
C ARG A 368 8.90 6.49 15.81
N HIS A 369 8.17 6.06 14.80
CA HIS A 369 8.28 4.74 14.16
C HIS A 369 8.09 3.54 15.11
N SER A 370 7.29 3.68 16.16
CA SER A 370 6.95 2.58 17.09
C SER A 370 6.18 1.42 16.42
N ASN A 371 5.67 1.62 15.20
CA ASN A 371 4.83 0.68 14.47
C ASN A 371 3.55 0.23 15.22
N TYR A 372 3.14 0.99 16.24
CA TYR A 372 1.89 0.75 16.96
C TYR A 372 0.68 0.73 16.02
N CYS A 373 0.59 1.70 15.11
CA CYS A 373 -0.50 1.80 14.13
C CYS A 373 -0.61 0.54 13.24
N ILE A 374 0.53 -0.03 12.87
CA ILE A 374 0.61 -1.26 12.06
C ILE A 374 0.14 -2.48 12.88
N ALA A 375 0.59 -2.59 14.13
CA ALA A 375 0.19 -3.70 15.00
C ALA A 375 -1.31 -3.64 15.37
N ARG A 376 -1.88 -2.45 15.51
CA ARG A 376 -3.29 -2.22 15.85
C ARG A 376 -4.23 -2.56 14.70
N MET A 377 -3.88 -2.23 13.45
CA MET A 377 -4.77 -2.32 12.29
C MET A 377 -5.21 -3.74 11.93
N TYR A 378 -4.59 -4.78 12.53
CA TYR A 378 -5.02 -6.17 12.30
C TYR A 378 -6.41 -6.49 12.88
N THR A 379 -6.87 -5.72 13.87
CA THR A 379 -8.15 -5.96 14.55
C THR A 379 -8.98 -4.70 14.78
N LEU A 380 -8.33 -3.54 14.85
CA LEU A 380 -8.97 -2.24 15.07
C LEU A 380 -8.61 -1.28 13.93
N ASP A 381 -9.23 -0.13 13.92
CA ASP A 381 -8.88 0.98 13.02
C ASP A 381 -7.42 1.39 13.20
N MET A 382 -6.78 1.76 12.10
CA MET A 382 -5.41 2.28 12.11
C MET A 382 -5.38 3.64 12.82
N ALA A 383 -4.66 3.73 13.94
CA ALA A 383 -4.51 4.96 14.70
C ALA A 383 -3.10 5.14 15.24
N CYS A 384 -2.65 6.38 15.37
CA CYS A 384 -1.40 6.69 16.07
C CYS A 384 -1.62 6.68 17.59
N HIS A 385 -0.74 6.01 18.35
CA HIS A 385 -0.88 5.95 19.81
C HIS A 385 -0.79 7.33 20.48
N GLN A 386 -0.13 8.31 19.84
CA GLN A 386 0.00 9.67 20.37
C GLN A 386 -1.32 10.45 20.38
N HIS A 387 -2.35 9.98 19.67
CA HIS A 387 -3.64 10.63 19.53
C HIS A 387 -4.81 9.80 20.05
N LEU A 388 -4.53 8.72 20.76
CA LEU A 388 -5.58 7.92 21.40
C LEU A 388 -6.18 8.69 22.56
N GLN A 389 -7.51 8.66 22.67
CA GLN A 389 -8.23 9.22 23.83
C GLN A 389 -8.12 8.32 25.07
N GLU A 390 -7.94 7.02 24.86
CA GLU A 390 -7.83 6.03 25.92
C GLU A 390 -6.36 5.80 26.29
N GLU A 391 -6.10 5.63 27.58
CA GLU A 391 -4.77 5.30 28.07
C GLU A 391 -4.37 3.87 27.67
N LEU A 392 -3.18 3.71 27.12
CA LEU A 392 -2.66 2.39 26.75
C LEU A 392 -2.39 1.55 28.02
N PRO A 393 -2.68 0.23 27.96
CA PRO A 393 -2.26 -0.69 29.00
C PRO A 393 -0.75 -0.54 29.31
N PRO A 394 -0.33 -0.58 30.59
CA PRO A 394 1.07 -0.32 30.97
C PRO A 394 2.09 -1.19 30.26
N CYS A 395 1.73 -2.44 29.92
CA CYS A 395 2.62 -3.35 29.21
C CYS A 395 2.85 -2.95 27.74
N LEU A 396 1.85 -2.32 27.09
CA LEU A 396 1.98 -1.80 25.73
C LEU A 396 2.74 -0.48 25.72
N LYS A 397 2.46 0.40 26.68
CA LYS A 397 3.17 1.65 26.84
C LYS A 397 4.68 1.43 26.99
N LYS A 398 5.09 0.51 27.87
CA LYS A 398 6.51 0.12 28.05
C LYS A 398 7.16 -0.44 26.77
N GLU A 399 6.42 -1.24 25.98
CA GLU A 399 6.94 -1.76 24.72
C GLU A 399 7.18 -0.63 23.71
N ILE A 400 6.23 0.29 23.56
CA ILE A 400 6.31 1.43 22.65
C ILE A 400 7.47 2.34 23.04
N GLU A 401 7.55 2.75 24.32
CA GLU A 401 8.65 3.59 24.85
C GLU A 401 10.03 2.97 24.58
N ARG A 402 10.17 1.65 24.80
CA ARG A 402 11.40 0.92 24.49
C ARG A 402 11.76 0.93 22.99
N ILE A 403 10.77 0.84 22.10
CA ILE A 403 11.02 0.88 20.65
C ILE A 403 11.43 2.29 20.24
N GLU A 404 10.71 3.30 20.73
CA GLU A 404 10.97 4.70 20.40
C GLU A 404 12.31 5.23 20.95
N SER A 405 12.81 4.64 22.04
CA SER A 405 14.14 5.00 22.58
C SER A 405 15.32 4.49 21.72
N LYS A 406 15.07 3.63 20.74
CA LYS A 406 16.08 3.07 19.84
C LYS A 406 16.16 3.80 18.48
N GLY A 407 15.18 4.59 18.14
CA GLY A 407 15.08 5.35 16.88
C GLY A 407 15.38 6.80 17.10
#